data_3a8ec14a206f93078befd22802b47057
#
_entry.id   3a8ec14a206f93078befd22802b47057
#
_cell.length_a   1.000
_cell.length_b   1.000
_cell.length_c   1.000
_cell.angle_alpha   90.00
_cell.angle_beta   90.00
_cell.angle_gamma   90.00
#
_symmetry.space_group_name_H-M   'P 1'
#
loop_
_entity.id
_entity.type
_entity.pdbx_description
1 polymer ?
#
loop_
_entity_poly.entity_id
_entity_poly.type
_entity_poly.pdbx_seq_one_letter_code
_entity_poly.pdbx_strand_id
1 'polypeptide(L)'
;MDGVLKTLLSNSFFVWCAMAVIIFGITQLLKLPIKACTKRIKNERTRRIVNSTILLIPFILGLVAEFLYSTYYLHIAFMGITGLGYGAAGVSLYGIIERFFKIKVDNPYETTEEGKAVKDLVDKIQEDGKITEEDKSAVKDFWKTINK
;
A
#
# COMPACT_ATOMS: atom_id res chain seq x y z
N MET A 1 3.39 -24.22 -20.88
CA MET A 1 3.44 -23.28 -19.75
C MET A 1 2.55 -22.06 -19.95
N ASP A 2 2.41 -21.59 -21.17
CA ASP A 2 1.67 -20.36 -21.49
C ASP A 2 0.15 -20.42 -21.22
N GLY A 3 -0.50 -21.58 -21.39
CA GLY A 3 -1.94 -21.72 -21.17
C GLY A 3 -2.34 -21.61 -19.69
N VAL A 4 -1.58 -22.20 -18.77
CA VAL A 4 -1.85 -22.15 -17.33
C VAL A 4 -1.65 -20.73 -16.80
N LEU A 5 -0.55 -20.08 -17.20
CA LEU A 5 -0.26 -18.70 -16.81
C LEU A 5 -1.35 -17.75 -17.31
N LYS A 6 -1.82 -17.91 -18.55
CA LYS A 6 -2.90 -17.10 -19.11
C LYS A 6 -4.22 -17.29 -18.35
N THR A 7 -4.55 -18.53 -17.97
CA THR A 7 -5.74 -18.82 -17.17
C THR A 7 -5.66 -18.22 -15.76
N LEU A 8 -4.51 -18.29 -15.11
CA LEU A 8 -4.30 -17.67 -13.80
C LEU A 8 -4.41 -16.14 -13.86
N LEU A 9 -3.80 -15.52 -14.87
CA LEU A 9 -3.85 -14.06 -15.05
C LEU A 9 -5.23 -13.55 -15.49
N SER A 10 -6.08 -14.39 -16.05
CA SER A 10 -7.48 -14.04 -16.34
C SER A 10 -8.39 -14.12 -15.11
N ASN A 11 -7.93 -14.75 -14.02
CA ASN A 11 -8.67 -14.82 -12.76
C ASN A 11 -8.40 -13.58 -11.90
N SER A 12 -9.37 -12.69 -11.82
CA SER A 12 -9.25 -11.43 -11.07
C SER A 12 -8.82 -11.64 -9.62
N PHE A 13 -9.34 -12.65 -8.94
CA PHE A 13 -8.96 -12.95 -7.54
C PHE A 13 -7.49 -13.34 -7.42
N PHE A 14 -6.99 -14.19 -8.33
CA PHE A 14 -5.59 -14.58 -8.33
C PHE A 14 -4.68 -13.39 -8.58
N VAL A 15 -5.02 -12.52 -9.53
CA VAL A 15 -4.28 -11.28 -9.82
C VAL A 15 -4.23 -10.38 -8.59
N TRP A 16 -5.36 -10.19 -7.89
CA TRP A 16 -5.41 -9.43 -6.65
C TRP A 16 -4.46 -9.99 -5.58
N CYS A 17 -4.51 -11.29 -5.34
CA CYS A 17 -3.62 -11.93 -4.37
C CYS A 17 -2.14 -11.80 -4.76
N ALA A 18 -1.82 -12.05 -6.02
CA ALA A 18 -0.46 -11.95 -6.53
C ALA A 18 0.10 -10.52 -6.41
N MET A 19 -0.70 -9.51 -6.82
CA MET A 19 -0.32 -8.10 -6.71
C MET A 19 -0.12 -7.68 -5.25
N ALA A 20 -1.01 -8.09 -4.34
CA ALA A 20 -0.86 -7.79 -2.92
C ALA A 20 0.45 -8.35 -2.34
N VAL A 21 0.79 -9.61 -2.67
CA VAL A 21 2.04 -10.25 -2.21
C VAL A 21 3.28 -9.55 -2.79
N ILE A 22 3.27 -9.22 -4.08
CA ILE A 22 4.37 -8.53 -4.74
C ILE A 22 4.58 -7.14 -4.13
N ILE A 23 3.51 -6.35 -3.98
CA ILE A 23 3.56 -5.01 -3.40
C ILE A 23 4.07 -5.06 -1.97
N PHE A 24 3.56 -6.00 -1.16
CA PHE A 24 4.04 -6.22 0.20
C PHE A 24 5.54 -6.55 0.22
N GLY A 25 6.00 -7.50 -0.60
CA GLY A 25 7.40 -7.90 -0.67
C GLY A 25 8.33 -6.75 -1.07
N ILE A 26 7.98 -6.01 -2.12
CA ILE A 26 8.75 -4.84 -2.57
C ILE A 26 8.77 -3.76 -1.48
N THR A 27 7.64 -3.51 -0.81
CA THR A 27 7.57 -2.54 0.29
C THR A 27 8.51 -2.91 1.44
N GLN A 28 8.59 -4.19 1.82
CA GLN A 28 9.53 -4.66 2.85
C GLN A 28 10.97 -4.44 2.43
N LEU A 29 11.32 -4.74 1.18
CA LEU A 29 12.67 -4.54 0.65
C LEU A 29 13.07 -3.06 0.65
N LEU A 30 12.17 -2.17 0.23
CA LEU A 30 12.41 -0.72 0.19
C LEU A 30 12.47 -0.09 1.59
N LYS A 31 11.76 -0.64 2.55
CA LYS A 31 11.74 -0.18 3.95
C LYS A 31 13.13 -0.26 4.60
N LEU A 32 13.92 -1.28 4.29
CA LEU A 32 15.25 -1.48 4.89
C LEU A 32 16.21 -0.33 4.61
N PRO A 33 16.49 0.07 3.35
CA PRO A 33 17.38 1.18 3.07
C PRO A 33 16.82 2.52 3.55
N ILE A 34 15.51 2.73 3.48
CA ILE A 34 14.88 3.98 3.94
C ILE A 34 15.05 4.12 5.46
N LYS A 35 14.82 3.08 6.24
CA LYS A 35 15.07 3.10 7.70
C LYS A 35 16.54 3.31 8.03
N ALA A 36 17.46 2.75 7.25
CA ALA A 36 18.89 3.00 7.44
C ALA A 36 19.27 4.46 7.20
N CYS A 37 18.70 5.08 6.16
CA CYS A 37 18.88 6.50 5.88
C CYS A 37 18.26 7.39 6.96
N THR A 38 17.05 7.07 7.44
CA THR A 38 16.35 7.87 8.47
C THR A 38 17.10 7.93 9.79
N LYS A 39 17.85 6.89 10.17
CA LYS A 39 18.68 6.89 11.38
C LYS A 39 19.80 7.96 11.34
N ARG A 40 20.22 8.40 10.16
CA ARG A 40 21.25 9.42 9.96
C ARG A 40 20.70 10.85 9.95
N ILE A 41 19.38 11.01 9.84
CA ILE A 41 18.73 12.32 9.74
C ILE A 41 18.57 12.89 11.16
N LYS A 42 19.26 13.99 11.44
CA LYS A 42 19.18 14.70 12.75
C LYS A 42 17.90 15.53 12.88
N ASN A 43 17.37 16.05 11.76
CA ASN A 43 16.17 16.88 11.76
C ASN A 43 14.93 16.01 11.92
N GLU A 44 14.20 16.18 13.01
CA GLU A 44 13.02 15.38 13.36
C GLU A 44 11.90 15.52 12.34
N ARG A 45 11.65 16.73 11.83
CA ARG A 45 10.65 16.97 10.79
C ARG A 45 10.97 16.21 9.50
N THR A 46 12.23 16.28 9.06
CA THR A 46 12.67 15.54 7.86
C THR A 46 12.57 14.03 8.07
N ARG A 47 12.95 13.55 9.26
CA ARG A 47 12.83 12.13 9.62
C ARG A 47 11.37 11.66 9.57
N ARG A 48 10.44 12.48 10.06
CA ARG A 48 9.00 12.18 10.06
C ARG A 48 8.46 12.09 8.62
N ILE A 49 8.82 13.06 7.76
CA ILE A 49 8.42 13.05 6.34
C ILE A 49 8.94 11.79 5.63
N VAL A 50 10.20 11.43 5.83
CA VAL A 50 10.78 10.23 5.20
C VAL A 50 10.10 8.94 5.70
N ASN A 51 9.78 8.85 7.00
CA ASN A 51 9.02 7.71 7.52
C ASN A 51 7.62 7.63 6.93
N SER A 52 6.94 8.76 6.76
CA SER A 52 5.62 8.81 6.13
C SER A 52 5.66 8.38 4.67
N THR A 53 6.78 8.60 3.97
CA THR A 53 6.96 8.11 2.60
C THR A 53 6.85 6.58 2.53
N ILE A 54 7.33 5.86 3.55
CA ILE A 54 7.20 4.39 3.62
C ILE A 54 5.74 3.96 3.59
N LEU A 55 4.85 4.73 4.24
CA LEU A 55 3.42 4.42 4.29
C LEU A 55 2.73 4.57 2.93
N LEU A 56 3.28 5.42 2.07
CA LEU A 56 2.73 5.68 0.73
C LEU A 56 3.25 4.71 -0.34
N ILE A 57 4.36 4.01 -0.08
CA ILE A 57 4.98 3.09 -1.04
C ILE A 57 3.99 2.05 -1.59
N PRO A 58 3.18 1.33 -0.77
CA PRO A 58 2.26 0.33 -1.30
C PRO A 58 1.25 0.90 -2.28
N PHE A 59 0.77 2.13 -2.04
CA PHE A 59 -0.20 2.79 -2.91
C PHE A 59 0.43 3.21 -4.24
N ILE A 60 1.64 3.75 -4.22
CA ILE A 60 2.40 4.10 -5.44
C ILE A 60 2.67 2.82 -6.25
N LEU A 61 3.13 1.76 -5.59
CA LEU A 61 3.36 0.47 -6.25
C LEU A 61 2.06 -0.13 -6.82
N GLY A 62 0.95 0.01 -6.10
CA GLY A 62 -0.37 -0.43 -6.57
C GLY A 62 -0.80 0.31 -7.83
N LEU A 63 -0.62 1.63 -7.89
CA LEU A 63 -0.91 2.43 -9.08
C LEU A 63 -0.02 2.05 -10.27
N VAL A 64 1.27 1.84 -10.03
CA VAL A 64 2.21 1.38 -11.08
C VAL A 64 1.83 -0.03 -11.57
N ALA A 65 1.52 -0.94 -10.66
CA ALA A 65 1.12 -2.30 -11.02
C ALA A 65 -0.17 -2.32 -11.85
N GLU A 66 -1.17 -1.51 -11.47
CA GLU A 66 -2.40 -1.37 -12.25
C GLU A 66 -2.14 -0.75 -13.62
N PHE A 67 -1.32 0.29 -13.69
CA PHE A 67 -0.97 0.90 -14.96
C PHE A 67 -0.31 -0.10 -15.92
N LEU A 68 0.63 -0.88 -15.43
CA LEU A 68 1.30 -1.91 -16.23
C LEU A 68 0.33 -3.02 -16.64
N TYR A 69 -0.48 -3.49 -15.70
CA TYR A 69 -1.43 -4.58 -15.95
C TYR A 69 -2.52 -4.16 -16.92
N SER A 70 -3.15 -3.00 -16.71
CA SER A 70 -4.22 -2.51 -17.58
C SER A 70 -3.71 -2.16 -18.99
N THR A 71 -2.57 -1.48 -19.09
CA THR A 71 -2.04 -1.00 -20.37
C THR A 71 -1.42 -2.12 -21.20
N TYR A 72 -0.57 -2.95 -20.59
CA TYR A 72 0.21 -3.94 -21.34
C TYR A 72 -0.45 -5.31 -21.44
N TYR A 73 -1.28 -5.68 -20.47
CA TYR A 73 -1.90 -7.01 -20.45
C TYR A 73 -3.37 -7.00 -20.87
N LEU A 74 -4.17 -6.11 -20.31
CA LEU A 74 -5.61 -6.04 -20.62
C LEU A 74 -5.93 -5.13 -21.80
N HIS A 75 -5.03 -4.22 -22.19
CA HIS A 75 -5.25 -3.19 -23.21
C HIS A 75 -6.50 -2.33 -22.93
N ILE A 76 -6.75 -2.02 -21.66
CA ILE A 76 -7.86 -1.17 -21.21
C ILE A 76 -7.34 0.12 -20.59
N ALA A 77 -8.25 1.06 -20.39
CA ALA A 77 -7.90 2.31 -19.71
C ALA A 77 -7.48 2.08 -18.26
N PHE A 78 -6.47 2.82 -17.81
CA PHE A 78 -5.99 2.81 -16.43
C PHE A 78 -7.11 3.21 -15.44
N MET A 79 -7.30 2.39 -14.42
CA MET A 79 -8.25 2.63 -13.33
C MET A 79 -7.52 2.87 -12.01
N GLY A 80 -7.24 4.12 -11.69
CA GLY A 80 -6.48 4.48 -10.49
C GLY A 80 -7.05 3.91 -9.18
N ILE A 81 -8.37 3.73 -9.09
CA ILE A 81 -9.03 3.17 -7.92
C ILE A 81 -8.65 1.70 -7.69
N THR A 82 -8.49 0.92 -8.76
CA THR A 82 -8.03 -0.48 -8.68
C THR A 82 -6.59 -0.54 -8.20
N GLY A 83 -5.73 0.36 -8.67
CA GLY A 83 -4.35 0.46 -8.20
C GLY A 83 -4.25 0.82 -6.72
N LEU A 84 -5.08 1.73 -6.23
CA LEU A 84 -5.18 2.02 -4.80
C LEU A 84 -5.65 0.78 -4.01
N GLY A 85 -6.59 0.01 -4.57
CA GLY A 85 -7.04 -1.25 -3.99
C GLY A 85 -5.92 -2.29 -3.86
N TYR A 86 -5.05 -2.43 -4.86
CA TYR A 86 -3.88 -3.30 -4.77
C TYR A 86 -2.92 -2.85 -3.66
N GLY A 87 -2.69 -1.54 -3.53
CA GLY A 87 -1.90 -0.96 -2.44
C GLY A 87 -2.50 -1.27 -1.07
N ALA A 88 -3.81 -1.08 -0.93
CA ALA A 88 -4.56 -1.38 0.29
C ALA A 88 -4.49 -2.88 0.66
N ALA A 89 -4.62 -3.78 -0.31
CA ALA A 89 -4.45 -5.22 -0.10
C ALA A 89 -3.02 -5.56 0.38
N GLY A 90 -2.00 -4.91 -0.17
CA GLY A 90 -0.62 -5.03 0.30
C GLY A 90 -0.43 -4.60 1.76
N VAL A 91 -1.12 -3.52 2.18
CA VAL A 91 -1.15 -3.07 3.59
C VAL A 91 -1.81 -4.10 4.49
N SER A 92 -2.95 -4.65 4.06
CA SER A 92 -3.72 -5.64 4.84
C SER A 92 -2.94 -6.94 5.10
N LEU A 93 -1.98 -7.28 4.22
CA LEU A 93 -1.12 -8.47 4.40
C LEU A 93 -0.29 -8.42 5.69
N TYR A 94 0.06 -7.24 6.22
CA TYR A 94 0.75 -7.13 7.51
C TYR A 94 -0.04 -7.82 8.62
N GLY A 95 -1.32 -7.49 8.75
CA GLY A 95 -2.18 -8.08 9.77
C GLY A 95 -2.44 -9.57 9.53
N ILE A 96 -2.56 -9.99 8.27
CA ILE A 96 -2.76 -11.41 7.91
C ILE A 96 -1.53 -12.22 8.29
N ILE A 97 -0.34 -11.79 7.92
CA ILE A 97 0.92 -12.50 8.23
C ILE A 97 1.11 -12.59 9.74
N GLU A 98 0.91 -11.50 10.48
CA GLU A 98 1.05 -11.50 11.93
C GLU A 98 0.07 -12.46 12.60
N ARG A 99 -1.18 -12.49 12.15
CA ARG A 99 -2.25 -13.33 12.73
C ARG A 99 -2.07 -14.82 12.43
N PHE A 100 -1.74 -15.17 11.17
CA PHE A 100 -1.67 -16.57 10.75
C PHE A 100 -0.31 -17.22 11.03
N PHE A 101 0.78 -16.49 10.86
CA PHE A 101 2.12 -17.05 11.04
C PHE A 101 2.72 -16.74 12.41
N LYS A 102 2.02 -15.95 13.25
CA LYS A 102 2.53 -15.51 14.57
C LYS A 102 3.92 -14.86 14.51
N ILE A 103 4.25 -14.29 13.37
CA ILE A 103 5.52 -13.59 13.13
C ILE A 103 5.24 -12.11 13.38
N LYS A 104 5.95 -11.51 14.36
CA LYS A 104 5.92 -10.06 14.54
C LYS A 104 6.56 -9.38 13.34
N VAL A 105 5.73 -8.83 12.48
CA VAL A 105 6.16 -7.98 11.38
C VAL A 105 6.17 -6.55 11.89
N ASP A 106 7.28 -5.82 11.67
CA ASP A 106 7.33 -4.39 11.98
C ASP A 106 6.30 -3.65 11.10
N ASN A 107 5.09 -3.52 11.64
CA ASN A 107 3.94 -2.94 10.95
C ASN A 107 3.87 -1.43 11.25
N PRO A 108 4.30 -0.56 10.32
CA PRO A 108 4.28 0.88 10.53
C PRO A 108 2.85 1.45 10.64
N TYR A 109 1.85 0.72 10.15
CA TYR A 109 0.44 1.15 10.16
C TYR A 109 -0.24 0.97 11.51
N GLU A 110 0.36 0.24 12.43
CA GLU A 110 -0.15 0.06 13.80
C GLU A 110 0.67 0.79 14.86
N THR A 111 1.95 1.01 14.58
CA THR A 111 2.91 1.55 15.56
C THR A 111 3.04 3.06 15.54
N THR A 112 2.63 3.73 14.46
CA THR A 112 2.72 5.19 14.30
C THR A 112 1.33 5.80 14.19
N GLU A 113 1.15 7.05 14.64
CA GLU A 113 -0.12 7.77 14.51
C GLU A 113 -0.48 7.98 13.03
N GLU A 114 0.52 8.32 12.22
CA GLU A 114 0.37 8.46 10.77
C GLU A 114 -0.05 7.15 10.11
N GLY A 115 0.52 6.03 10.57
CA GLY A 115 0.18 4.70 10.07
C GLY A 115 -1.26 4.30 10.40
N LYS A 116 -1.73 4.58 11.60
CA LYS A 116 -3.14 4.34 11.99
C LYS A 116 -4.10 5.16 11.12
N ALA A 117 -3.79 6.43 10.87
CA ALA A 117 -4.62 7.26 10.00
C ALA A 117 -4.69 6.72 8.56
N VAL A 118 -3.59 6.18 8.03
CA VAL A 118 -3.59 5.50 6.71
C VAL A 118 -4.41 4.23 6.75
N LYS A 119 -4.31 3.43 7.83
CA LYS A 119 -5.09 2.20 7.99
C LYS A 119 -6.58 2.49 8.03
N ASP A 120 -7.00 3.47 8.82
CA ASP A 120 -8.41 3.88 8.93
C ASP A 120 -8.95 4.34 7.56
N LEU A 121 -8.14 5.05 6.77
CA LEU A 121 -8.51 5.44 5.41
C LEU A 121 -8.66 4.23 4.48
N VAL A 122 -7.75 3.25 4.58
CA VAL A 122 -7.81 2.00 3.80
C VAL A 122 -9.06 1.21 4.13
N ASP A 123 -9.36 1.06 5.43
CA ASP A 123 -10.52 0.29 5.89
C ASP A 123 -11.82 0.93 5.37
N LYS A 124 -11.94 2.26 5.39
CA LYS A 124 -13.08 2.98 4.81
C LYS A 124 -13.21 2.78 3.30
N ILE A 125 -12.11 2.91 2.55
CA ILE A 125 -12.14 2.70 1.09
C ILE A 125 -12.54 1.25 0.75
N GLN A 126 -12.15 0.28 1.58
CA GLN A 126 -12.54 -1.12 1.38
C GLN A 126 -14.00 -1.38 1.70
N GLU A 127 -14.59 -0.71 2.70
CA GLU A 127 -15.99 -0.86 3.06
C GLU A 127 -16.93 -0.26 2.00
N ASP A 128 -16.63 0.95 1.53
CA ASP A 128 -17.56 1.70 0.68
C ASP A 128 -17.28 1.53 -0.82
N GLY A 129 -16.10 1.08 -1.22
CA GLY A 129 -15.68 0.95 -2.62
C GLY A 129 -15.70 2.27 -3.41
N LYS A 130 -15.88 3.40 -2.72
CA LYS A 130 -15.94 4.76 -3.28
C LYS A 130 -15.20 5.73 -2.38
N ILE A 131 -14.49 6.66 -2.97
CA ILE A 131 -13.85 7.76 -2.24
C ILE A 131 -14.93 8.80 -1.93
N THR A 132 -15.26 8.94 -0.66
CA THR A 132 -16.25 9.92 -0.16
C THR A 132 -15.61 11.27 0.19
N GLU A 133 -16.41 12.29 0.46
CA GLU A 133 -15.90 13.58 0.95
C GLU A 133 -15.27 13.46 2.35
N GLU A 134 -15.71 12.49 3.15
CA GLU A 134 -15.11 12.18 4.46
C GLU A 134 -13.70 11.63 4.30
N ASP A 135 -13.45 10.79 3.29
CA ASP A 135 -12.11 10.26 2.99
C ASP A 135 -11.15 11.37 2.56
N LYS A 136 -11.64 12.34 1.79
CA LYS A 136 -10.86 13.54 1.43
C LYS A 136 -10.51 14.38 2.66
N SER A 137 -11.43 14.48 3.64
CA SER A 137 -11.16 15.14 4.92
C SER A 137 -10.09 14.38 5.73
N ALA A 138 -10.19 13.05 5.80
CA ALA A 138 -9.22 12.22 6.49
C ALA A 138 -7.81 12.34 5.87
N VAL A 139 -7.71 12.38 4.55
CA VAL A 139 -6.44 12.65 3.84
C VAL A 139 -5.89 14.02 4.21
N LYS A 140 -6.74 15.06 4.29
CA LYS A 140 -6.33 16.41 4.65
C LYS A 140 -5.83 16.50 6.08
N ASP A 141 -6.44 15.77 7.01
CA ASP A 141 -6.02 15.72 8.41
C ASP A 141 -4.72 14.90 8.57
N PHE A 142 -4.55 13.84 7.80
CA PHE A 142 -3.28 13.13 7.68
C PHE A 142 -2.13 14.08 7.25
N TRP A 143 -2.36 14.90 6.21
CA TRP A 143 -1.37 15.90 5.79
C TRP A 143 -1.05 16.93 6.85
N LYS A 144 -2.03 17.37 7.64
CA LYS A 144 -1.82 18.28 8.77
C LYS A 144 -0.96 17.62 9.87
N THR A 145 -1.18 16.33 10.13
CA THR A 145 -0.45 15.59 11.16
C THR A 145 1.03 15.40 10.79
N ILE A 146 1.33 15.18 9.49
CA ILE A 146 2.71 15.07 9.01
C ILE A 146 3.45 16.42 9.04
N ASN A 147 2.74 17.52 8.85
CA ASN A 147 3.33 18.86 8.75
C ASN A 147 3.42 19.62 10.09
N LYS A 148 3.00 19.03 11.20
CA LYS A 148 3.25 19.54 12.56
C LYS A 148 4.64 19.11 13.04
#